data_28bb4f0a4312d91bdff69d4ba2ea53d8
#
_entry.id   28bb4f0a4312d91bdff69d4ba2ea53d8
#
_cell.length_a   1.000
_cell.length_b   1.000
_cell.length_c   1.000
_cell.angle_alpha   90.00
_cell.angle_beta   90.00
_cell.angle_gamma   90.00
#
_symmetry.space_group_name_H-M   'P 1'
#
loop_
_entity.id
_entity.type
_entity.pdbx_description
1 polymer ?
#
loop_
_entity_poly.entity_id
_entity_poly.type
_entity_poly.pdbx_seq_one_letter_code
_entity_poly.pdbx_strand_id
1 'polypeptide(L)'
;MAVVIGKPDLAKPVTVRLHSACLTGDLFGSLKCDCGDQLRESVRMMAAQGGGYLLYLDQEGRGAGLANKIRAYKLQDDGLDTYDADAELGLGLDQRHFDFAAAMLEQLGVNKITLVTN
;
A
#
# COMPACT_ATOMS: atom_id res chain seq x y z
N MET A 1 -1.78 -7.59 7.31
CA MET A 1 -1.95 -7.06 8.69
C MET A 1 -2.95 -5.93 8.69
N ALA A 2 -3.89 -5.95 9.60
CA ALA A 2 -4.86 -4.86 9.77
C ALA A 2 -4.50 -4.07 11.04
N VAL A 3 -4.35 -2.77 10.89
CA VAL A 3 -4.05 -1.85 11.99
C VAL A 3 -5.28 -0.99 12.26
N VAL A 4 -5.76 -1.00 13.49
CA VAL A 4 -6.90 -0.18 13.91
C VAL A 4 -6.38 1.18 14.38
N ILE A 5 -6.86 2.24 13.76
CA ILE A 5 -6.55 3.62 14.14
C ILE A 5 -7.76 4.16 14.92
N GLY A 6 -7.53 4.60 16.15
CA GLY A 6 -8.61 5.18 16.97
C GLY A 6 -9.76 4.22 17.24
N LYS A 7 -10.97 4.73 17.14
CA LYS A 7 -12.21 3.95 17.39
C LYS A 7 -13.17 4.15 16.22
N PRO A 8 -13.01 3.39 15.13
CA PRO A 8 -13.90 3.54 13.98
C PRO A 8 -15.33 3.14 14.35
N ASP A 9 -16.29 3.93 13.86
CA ASP A 9 -17.72 3.67 14.06
C ASP A 9 -18.23 2.80 12.91
N LEU A 10 -18.51 1.53 13.19
CA LEU A 10 -18.95 0.56 12.19
C LEU A 10 -20.40 0.81 11.70
N ALA A 11 -21.15 1.68 12.35
CA ALA A 11 -22.50 2.07 11.90
C ALA A 11 -22.45 3.06 10.72
N LYS A 12 -21.29 3.62 10.44
CA LYS A 12 -21.04 4.58 9.34
C LYS A 12 -20.02 3.98 8.38
N PRO A 13 -19.89 4.53 7.16
CA PRO A 13 -18.78 4.15 6.28
C PRO A 13 -17.44 4.35 6.98
N VAL A 14 -16.63 3.30 7.03
CA VAL A 14 -15.34 3.31 7.74
C VAL A 14 -14.24 3.73 6.79
N THR A 15 -13.38 4.63 7.23
CA THR A 15 -12.21 5.04 6.45
C THR A 15 -11.18 3.91 6.44
N VAL A 16 -10.76 3.52 5.24
CA VAL A 16 -9.83 2.40 5.03
C VAL A 16 -8.73 2.83 4.07
N ARG A 17 -7.50 2.51 4.40
CA ARG A 17 -6.36 2.61 3.51
C ARG A 17 -5.81 1.21 3.23
N LEU A 18 -5.71 0.87 1.95
CA LEU A 18 -4.96 -0.32 1.49
C LEU A 18 -3.54 0.12 1.15
N HIS A 19 -2.57 -0.38 1.86
CA HIS A 19 -1.18 -0.02 1.67
C HIS A 19 -0.36 -1.27 1.35
N SER A 20 0.16 -1.35 0.13
CA SER A 20 1.10 -2.41 -0.24
C SER A 20 2.47 -2.11 0.34
N ALA A 21 3.09 -3.09 0.97
CA ALA A 21 4.38 -2.93 1.63
C ALA A 21 5.44 -2.35 0.70
N CYS A 22 6.19 -1.38 1.21
CA CYS A 22 7.30 -0.75 0.52
C CYS A 22 8.42 -0.51 1.54
N LEU A 23 9.25 -1.52 1.77
CA LEU A 23 10.28 -1.47 2.80
C LEU A 23 11.17 -0.23 2.67
N THR A 24 11.58 0.08 1.44
CA THR A 24 12.47 1.22 1.17
C THR A 24 11.79 2.56 1.46
N GLY A 25 10.54 2.74 1.05
CA GLY A 25 9.78 3.97 1.30
C GLY A 25 9.23 4.07 2.71
N ASP A 26 8.61 2.99 3.20
CA ASP A 26 7.93 2.98 4.50
C ASP A 26 8.90 3.11 5.67
N LEU A 27 10.06 2.45 5.59
CA LEU A 27 11.02 2.37 6.69
C LEU A 27 12.24 3.25 6.48
N PHE A 28 12.82 3.28 5.27
CA PHE A 28 14.10 3.95 5.02
C PHE A 28 13.98 5.31 4.33
N GLY A 29 12.78 5.75 4.01
CA GLY A 29 12.56 7.07 3.41
C GLY A 29 13.09 7.23 2.01
N SER A 30 13.01 6.18 1.18
CA SER A 30 13.45 6.21 -0.22
C SER A 30 12.81 7.37 -0.98
N LEU A 31 13.61 8.02 -1.82
CA LEU A 31 13.14 9.07 -2.74
C LEU A 31 12.64 8.51 -4.08
N LYS A 32 12.68 7.20 -4.27
CA LYS A 32 12.18 6.53 -5.49
C LYS A 32 10.66 6.44 -5.53
N CYS A 33 9.99 6.66 -4.39
CA CYS A 33 8.54 6.65 -4.28
C CYS A 33 8.09 7.54 -3.13
N ASP A 34 6.79 7.77 -3.04
CA ASP A 34 6.15 8.53 -1.95
C ASP A 34 5.39 7.64 -0.95
N CYS A 35 5.66 6.32 -0.98
CA CYS A 35 4.93 5.32 -0.18
C CYS A 35 4.93 5.64 1.32
N GLY A 36 6.08 6.01 1.87
CA GLY A 36 6.19 6.37 3.28
C GLY A 36 5.35 7.59 3.65
N ASP A 37 5.34 8.60 2.79
CA ASP A 37 4.54 9.81 2.99
C ASP A 37 3.04 9.48 2.91
N GLN A 38 2.64 8.67 1.94
CA GLN A 38 1.25 8.21 1.81
C GLN A 38 0.79 7.44 3.04
N LEU A 39 1.64 6.56 3.56
CA LEU A 39 1.34 5.78 4.76
C LEU A 39 1.11 6.70 5.96
N ARG A 40 2.05 7.58 6.24
CA ARG A 40 1.97 8.49 7.38
C ARG A 40 0.80 9.46 7.28
N GLU A 41 0.56 10.00 6.10
CA GLU A 41 -0.55 10.93 5.86
C GLU A 41 -1.90 10.26 6.03
N SER A 42 -2.04 9.01 5.56
CA SER A 42 -3.27 8.23 5.74
C SER A 42 -3.57 8.00 7.22
N VAL A 43 -2.55 7.66 8.01
CA VAL A 43 -2.69 7.46 9.45
C VAL A 43 -3.12 8.76 10.15
N ARG A 44 -2.49 9.89 9.81
CA ARG A 44 -2.87 11.20 10.37
C ARG A 44 -4.32 11.54 10.05
N MET A 45 -4.72 11.34 8.81
CA MET A 45 -6.08 11.66 8.37
C MET A 45 -7.12 10.82 9.11
N MET A 46 -6.87 9.51 9.22
CA MET A 46 -7.77 8.62 9.95
C MET A 46 -7.84 8.98 11.43
N ALA A 47 -6.71 9.29 12.05
CA ALA A 47 -6.67 9.71 13.44
C ALA A 47 -7.47 11.00 13.66
N ALA A 48 -7.34 11.98 12.77
CA ALA A 48 -8.08 13.24 12.84
C ALA A 48 -9.58 13.06 12.67
N GLN A 49 -10.02 12.04 11.95
CA GLN A 49 -11.43 11.72 11.72
C GLN A 49 -12.03 10.80 12.79
N GLY A 50 -11.29 10.43 13.82
CA GLY A 50 -11.74 9.57 14.90
C GLY A 50 -11.37 8.10 14.74
N GLY A 51 -10.90 7.67 13.58
CA GLY A 51 -10.42 6.31 13.39
C GLY A 51 -10.58 5.77 11.98
N GLY A 52 -10.06 4.58 11.78
CA GLY A 52 -10.13 3.86 10.52
C GLY A 52 -9.31 2.58 10.59
N TYR A 53 -9.21 1.90 9.46
CA TYR A 53 -8.40 0.70 9.33
C TYR A 53 -7.32 0.91 8.27
N LEU A 54 -6.09 0.61 8.64
CA LEU A 54 -4.96 0.50 7.71
C LEU A 54 -4.72 -0.98 7.43
N LEU A 55 -4.90 -1.41 6.20
CA LEU A 55 -4.61 -2.76 5.77
C LEU A 55 -3.24 -2.76 5.08
N TYR A 56 -2.25 -3.26 5.80
CA TYR A 56 -0.87 -3.33 5.32
C TYR A 56 -0.65 -4.69 4.66
N LEU A 57 -0.49 -4.68 3.33
CA LEU A 57 -0.43 -5.88 2.51
C LEU A 57 1.00 -6.16 2.09
N ASP A 58 1.46 -7.39 2.34
CA ASP A 58 2.82 -7.80 1.97
C ASP A 58 2.90 -8.14 0.48
N GLN A 59 2.92 -7.11 -0.35
CA GLN A 59 2.98 -7.19 -1.81
C GLN A 59 4.12 -6.28 -2.32
N GLU A 60 5.31 -6.48 -1.81
CA GLU A 60 6.49 -5.69 -2.13
C GLU A 60 6.78 -5.70 -3.65
N GLY A 61 7.23 -4.54 -4.18
CA GLY A 61 7.58 -4.43 -5.59
C GLY A 61 6.41 -4.70 -6.51
N ARG A 62 5.19 -4.25 -6.16
CA ARG A 62 3.95 -4.49 -6.92
C ARG A 62 3.64 -5.99 -7.06
N GLY A 63 4.02 -6.77 -6.04
CA GLY A 63 3.86 -8.23 -6.02
C GLY A 63 5.06 -9.00 -6.56
N ALA A 64 6.06 -8.32 -7.13
CA ALA A 64 7.24 -8.97 -7.72
C ALA A 64 8.36 -9.26 -6.70
N GLY A 65 8.27 -8.72 -5.49
CA GLY A 65 9.24 -8.91 -4.43
C GLY A 65 10.32 -7.84 -4.37
N LEU A 66 11.02 -7.77 -3.23
CA LEU A 66 12.01 -6.73 -2.95
C LEU A 66 13.21 -6.79 -3.90
N ALA A 67 13.73 -7.99 -4.17
CA ALA A 67 14.90 -8.15 -5.03
C ALA A 67 14.65 -7.61 -6.44
N ASN A 68 13.48 -7.92 -7.02
CA ASN A 68 13.10 -7.43 -8.34
C ASN A 68 12.84 -5.92 -8.33
N LYS A 69 12.29 -5.39 -7.23
CA LYS A 69 12.11 -3.96 -7.03
C LYS A 69 13.45 -3.21 -7.07
N ILE A 70 14.47 -3.73 -6.40
CA ILE A 70 15.81 -3.12 -6.40
C ILE A 70 16.43 -3.19 -7.80
N ARG A 71 16.23 -4.28 -8.52
CA ARG A 71 16.68 -4.38 -9.93
C ARG A 71 15.97 -3.35 -10.81
N ALA A 72 14.67 -3.15 -10.61
CA ALA A 72 13.90 -2.12 -11.31
C ALA A 72 14.42 -0.71 -11.02
N TYR A 73 14.79 -0.42 -9.78
CA TYR A 73 15.43 0.86 -9.42
C TYR A 73 16.71 1.10 -10.20
N LYS A 74 17.53 0.06 -10.37
CA LYS A 74 18.75 0.17 -11.16
C LYS A 74 18.45 0.53 -12.62
N LEU A 75 17.45 -0.11 -13.20
CA LEU A 75 17.05 0.18 -14.58
C LEU A 75 16.45 1.58 -14.71
N GLN A 76 15.70 2.06 -13.72
CA GLN A 76 15.21 3.43 -13.68
C GLN A 76 16.34 4.45 -13.62
N ASP A 77 17.39 4.17 -12.83
CA ASP A 77 18.59 5.00 -12.80
C ASP A 77 19.31 5.04 -14.15
N ASP A 78 19.19 3.96 -14.93
CA ASP A 78 19.73 3.86 -16.29
C ASP A 78 18.79 4.48 -17.35
N GLY A 79 17.69 5.13 -16.93
CA GLY A 79 16.81 5.91 -17.79
C GLY A 79 15.49 5.25 -18.18
N LEU A 80 15.21 4.03 -17.73
CA LEU A 80 13.94 3.37 -17.99
C LEU A 80 12.84 3.86 -17.00
N ASP A 81 11.59 3.92 -17.45
CA ASP A 81 10.47 4.17 -16.56
C ASP A 81 10.09 2.87 -15.80
N THR A 82 9.13 2.94 -14.87
CA THR A 82 8.73 1.79 -14.06
C THR A 82 8.24 0.62 -14.91
N TYR A 83 7.44 0.87 -15.93
CA TYR A 83 6.89 -0.18 -16.80
C TYR A 83 7.96 -0.79 -17.69
N ASP A 84 8.84 0.03 -18.25
CA ASP A 84 9.95 -0.43 -19.08
C ASP A 84 10.96 -1.24 -18.26
N ALA A 85 11.23 -0.84 -17.02
CA ALA A 85 12.10 -1.58 -16.11
C ALA A 85 11.53 -2.97 -15.80
N ASP A 86 10.22 -3.05 -15.50
CA ASP A 86 9.54 -4.32 -15.23
C ASP A 86 9.55 -5.22 -16.48
N ALA A 87 9.31 -4.66 -17.66
CA ALA A 87 9.35 -5.39 -18.93
C ALA A 87 10.75 -5.95 -19.21
N GLU A 88 11.80 -5.15 -18.99
CA GLU A 88 13.20 -5.57 -19.16
C GLU A 88 13.56 -6.75 -18.25
N LEU A 89 13.02 -6.76 -17.02
CA LEU A 89 13.22 -7.85 -16.07
C LEU A 89 12.29 -9.06 -16.32
N GLY A 90 11.36 -8.95 -17.27
CA GLY A 90 10.40 -10.00 -17.56
C GLY A 90 9.34 -10.20 -16.49
N LEU A 91 9.07 -9.18 -15.67
CA LEU A 91 8.14 -9.27 -14.55
C LEU A 91 6.67 -9.08 -14.97
N GLY A 92 6.42 -8.57 -16.16
CA GLY A 92 5.07 -8.27 -16.62
C GLY A 92 4.45 -7.07 -15.90
N LEU A 93 3.12 -7.06 -15.81
CA LEU A 93 2.37 -6.00 -15.19
C LEU A 93 2.29 -6.17 -13.66
N ASP A 94 1.61 -5.24 -13.02
CA ASP A 94 1.35 -5.24 -11.58
C ASP A 94 0.75 -6.58 -11.12
N GLN A 95 1.43 -7.25 -10.18
CA GLN A 95 1.06 -8.56 -9.66
C GLN A 95 0.33 -8.48 -8.31
N ARG A 96 -0.08 -7.29 -7.87
CA ARG A 96 -0.76 -7.13 -6.59
C ARG A 96 -2.14 -7.76 -6.61
N HIS A 97 -2.51 -8.34 -5.47
CA HIS A 97 -3.81 -8.94 -5.23
C HIS A 97 -4.46 -8.29 -4.01
N PHE A 98 -5.74 -7.96 -4.13
CA PHE A 98 -6.47 -7.26 -3.06
C PHE A 98 -7.58 -8.11 -2.43
N ASP A 99 -7.66 -9.40 -2.78
CA ASP A 99 -8.64 -10.33 -2.23
C ASP A 99 -8.50 -10.50 -0.72
N PHE A 100 -7.27 -10.48 -0.22
CA PHE A 100 -6.99 -10.54 1.22
C PHE A 100 -7.54 -9.32 1.95
N ALA A 101 -7.51 -8.15 1.33
CA ALA A 101 -8.06 -6.94 1.93
C ALA A 101 -9.58 -7.08 2.11
N ALA A 102 -10.28 -7.60 1.12
CA ALA A 102 -11.72 -7.85 1.23
C ALA A 102 -12.03 -8.84 2.35
N ALA A 103 -11.26 -9.94 2.45
CA ALA A 103 -11.41 -10.92 3.50
C ALA A 103 -11.15 -10.33 4.89
N MET A 104 -10.13 -9.49 5.04
CA MET A 104 -9.84 -8.79 6.30
C MET A 104 -11.00 -7.89 6.74
N LEU A 105 -11.55 -7.10 5.80
CA LEU A 105 -12.67 -6.23 6.09
C LEU A 105 -13.92 -7.01 6.50
N GLU A 106 -14.18 -8.12 5.86
CA GLU A 106 -15.28 -9.00 6.21
C GLU A 106 -15.12 -9.55 7.64
N GLN A 107 -13.93 -10.01 8.01
CA GLN A 107 -13.62 -10.50 9.35
C GLN A 107 -13.74 -9.39 10.42
N LEU A 108 -13.48 -8.15 10.07
CA LEU A 108 -13.62 -7.00 10.95
C LEU A 108 -15.06 -6.51 11.08
N GLY A 109 -15.99 -7.09 10.31
CA GLY A 109 -17.39 -6.67 10.31
C GLY A 109 -17.66 -5.35 9.60
N VAL A 110 -16.77 -4.96 8.69
CA VAL A 110 -16.87 -3.70 7.95
C VAL A 110 -17.65 -3.94 6.66
N ASN A 111 -18.80 -3.29 6.52
CA ASN A 111 -19.69 -3.44 5.35
C ASN A 111 -19.59 -2.31 4.35
N LYS A 112 -19.30 -1.10 4.82
CA LYS A 112 -19.16 0.10 3.97
C LYS A 112 -17.87 0.81 4.29
N ILE A 113 -17.15 1.21 3.27
CA ILE A 113 -15.86 1.89 3.44
C ILE A 113 -15.82 3.20 2.66
N THR A 114 -15.01 4.12 3.17
CA THR A 114 -14.48 5.26 2.43
C THR A 114 -13.01 4.97 2.17
N LEU A 115 -12.66 4.72 0.91
CA LEU A 115 -11.32 4.31 0.56
C LEU A 115 -10.41 5.53 0.40
N VAL A 116 -9.30 5.54 1.14
CA VAL A 116 -8.25 6.56 1.00
C VAL A 116 -7.32 6.13 -0.12
N THR A 117 -7.22 6.97 -1.14
CA THR A 117 -6.34 6.76 -2.30
C THR A 117 -5.37 7.92 -2.46
N ASN A 118 -4.48 7.77 -3.41
CA ASN A 118 -3.51 8.82 -3.74
C ASN A 118 -4.21 10.01 -4.40
#